data_249fcc9a46f168a443371ac1078dedd5
#
_entry.id   249fcc9a46f168a443371ac1078dedd5
#
_cell.length_a   1.000
_cell.length_b   1.000
_cell.length_c   1.000
_cell.angle_alpha   90.00
_cell.angle_beta   90.00
_cell.angle_gamma   90.00
#
_symmetry.space_group_name_H-M   'P 1'
#
loop_
_entity.id
_entity.type
_entity.pdbx_description
1 polymer ?
#
loop_
_entity_poly.entity_id
_entity_poly.type
_entity_poly.pdbx_seq_one_letter_code
_entity_poly.pdbx_strand_id
1 'polypeptide(L)'
;MKTELITMAAPARAAERAAAILRAGGLVGLPTETVYGLGADGLNEAAVRRIFEAKGRPQDNPLILHVPEAVWLDRYCLDIPAEARDLAARFWPGPLTMILKRREIVPDAVTCGLETVGVRCPDHPAALAVIRAAGVPVAAPSGNRSGRPSPTCAAHMLEDMDGLIEAVVDGGPCGVGVESTILDLTGERPRLLRPGGLPLEALEAVLGQITVDRAVTSPLAAGERPRAPGMKYRHYAPKAPVTVVTGAGADTARYILDHAGPGTGIICFDEYADSFPGCAVRPIGASADTAEQARRVFDALRSFDGAAVTAIYAQCPPDAGLGLAVANRLKKAAGFQIVALEEGA
;
A
#
# COMPACT_ATOMS: atom_id res chain seq x y z
N MET A 1 -7.71 -15.71 20.73
CA MET A 1 -7.68 -16.61 19.56
C MET A 1 -6.24 -16.64 19.03
N LYS A 2 -5.72 -17.76 18.53
CA LYS A 2 -4.41 -17.82 17.87
C LYS A 2 -4.65 -17.75 16.37
N THR A 3 -3.94 -16.88 15.65
CA THR A 3 -4.05 -16.76 14.20
C THR A 3 -3.39 -17.97 13.54
N GLU A 4 -4.08 -18.62 12.61
CA GLU A 4 -3.58 -19.77 11.84
C GLU A 4 -2.61 -19.26 10.74
N LEU A 5 -1.43 -19.87 10.61
CA LEU A 5 -0.55 -19.63 9.46
C LEU A 5 -0.81 -20.72 8.41
N ILE A 6 -1.39 -20.34 7.27
CA ILE A 6 -1.69 -21.24 6.15
C ILE A 6 -0.53 -21.17 5.15
N THR A 7 0.25 -22.25 5.05
CA THR A 7 1.36 -22.34 4.09
C THR A 7 0.88 -22.82 2.72
N MET A 8 1.57 -22.39 1.66
CA MET A 8 1.24 -22.76 0.28
C MET A 8 1.83 -24.11 -0.17
N ALA A 9 2.21 -24.98 0.76
CA ALA A 9 2.71 -26.34 0.44
C ALA A 9 1.69 -27.20 -0.35
N ALA A 10 0.38 -26.96 -0.13
CA ALA A 10 -0.71 -27.57 -0.89
C ALA A 10 -1.66 -26.44 -1.37
N PRO A 11 -1.37 -25.77 -2.50
CA PRO A 11 -2.02 -24.50 -2.89
C PRO A 11 -3.55 -24.57 -2.96
N ALA A 12 -4.13 -25.60 -3.55
CA ALA A 12 -5.58 -25.75 -3.67
C ALA A 12 -6.25 -25.91 -2.29
N ARG A 13 -5.66 -26.69 -1.38
CA ARG A 13 -6.17 -26.88 -0.02
C ARG A 13 -6.01 -25.60 0.82
N ALA A 14 -4.90 -24.91 0.67
CA ALA A 14 -4.64 -23.63 1.34
C ALA A 14 -5.67 -22.58 0.91
N ALA A 15 -5.91 -22.46 -0.41
CA ALA A 15 -6.90 -21.55 -0.97
C ALA A 15 -8.32 -21.86 -0.46
N GLU A 16 -8.75 -23.13 -0.47
CA GLU A 16 -10.07 -23.51 0.02
C GLU A 16 -10.21 -23.27 1.54
N ARG A 17 -9.15 -23.52 2.34
CA ARG A 17 -9.16 -23.23 3.77
C ARG A 17 -9.36 -21.74 4.04
N ALA A 18 -8.60 -20.87 3.36
CA ALA A 18 -8.74 -19.43 3.48
C ALA A 18 -10.11 -18.93 2.99
N ALA A 19 -10.58 -19.47 1.85
CA ALA A 19 -11.89 -19.16 1.30
C ALA A 19 -13.05 -19.55 2.24
N ALA A 20 -12.95 -20.70 2.91
CA ALA A 20 -13.94 -21.12 3.90
C ALA A 20 -14.03 -20.13 5.08
N ILE A 21 -12.90 -19.60 5.54
CA ILE A 21 -12.85 -18.56 6.58
C ILE A 21 -13.56 -17.29 6.10
N LEU A 22 -13.25 -16.82 4.87
CA LEU A 22 -13.88 -15.62 4.30
C LEU A 22 -15.40 -15.78 4.17
N ARG A 23 -15.87 -16.92 3.61
CA ARG A 23 -17.32 -17.21 3.49
C ARG A 23 -18.04 -17.27 4.84
N ALA A 24 -17.34 -17.68 5.89
CA ALA A 24 -17.87 -17.67 7.26
C ALA A 24 -17.85 -16.28 7.94
N GLY A 25 -17.45 -15.23 7.24
CA GLY A 25 -17.33 -13.87 7.77
C GLY A 25 -16.06 -13.63 8.59
N GLY A 26 -15.06 -14.53 8.47
CA GLY A 26 -13.74 -14.37 9.10
C GLY A 26 -12.82 -13.44 8.32
N LEU A 27 -11.67 -13.12 8.92
CA LEU A 27 -10.63 -12.28 8.35
C LEU A 27 -9.40 -13.10 7.99
N VAL A 28 -8.83 -12.85 6.81
CA VAL A 28 -7.63 -13.56 6.33
C VAL A 28 -6.58 -12.56 5.84
N GLY A 29 -5.37 -12.68 6.36
CA GLY A 29 -4.20 -12.01 5.77
C GLY A 29 -3.85 -12.65 4.43
N LEU A 30 -3.83 -11.89 3.34
CA LEU A 30 -3.59 -12.37 1.99
C LEU A 30 -2.32 -11.75 1.40
N PRO A 31 -1.40 -12.56 0.83
CA PRO A 31 -0.27 -12.05 0.07
C PRO A 31 -0.74 -11.43 -1.24
N THR A 32 -0.15 -10.32 -1.63
CA THR A 32 -0.24 -9.79 -3.00
C THR A 32 1.15 -9.43 -3.51
N GLU A 33 1.29 -9.08 -4.78
CA GLU A 33 2.54 -8.60 -5.35
C GLU A 33 2.98 -7.27 -4.73
N THR A 34 2.03 -6.47 -4.22
CA THR A 34 2.27 -5.14 -3.65
C THR A 34 2.59 -5.19 -2.15
N VAL A 35 1.60 -5.47 -1.33
CA VAL A 35 1.71 -5.63 0.13
C VAL A 35 0.71 -6.70 0.60
N TYR A 36 0.88 -7.25 1.79
CA TYR A 36 -0.14 -8.11 2.37
C TYR A 36 -1.40 -7.31 2.68
N GLY A 37 -2.55 -7.84 2.28
CA GLY A 37 -3.87 -7.27 2.56
C GLY A 37 -4.59 -7.98 3.70
N LEU A 38 -5.42 -7.28 4.46
CA LEU A 38 -6.35 -7.89 5.40
C LEU A 38 -7.71 -8.05 4.71
N GLY A 39 -8.03 -9.30 4.32
CA GLY A 39 -9.20 -9.65 3.52
C GLY A 39 -10.41 -10.04 4.33
N ALA A 40 -11.59 -9.63 3.86
CA ALA A 40 -12.90 -10.10 4.27
C ALA A 40 -13.80 -10.28 3.03
N ASP A 41 -14.88 -11.04 3.15
CA ASP A 41 -15.96 -11.05 2.16
C ASP A 41 -16.49 -9.62 1.95
N GLY A 42 -16.24 -9.07 0.76
CA GLY A 42 -16.59 -7.69 0.42
C GLY A 42 -18.10 -7.43 0.29
N LEU A 43 -18.93 -8.47 0.28
CA LEU A 43 -20.38 -8.35 0.26
C LEU A 43 -21.02 -8.56 1.63
N ASN A 44 -20.22 -8.99 2.62
CA ASN A 44 -20.66 -9.18 4.00
C ASN A 44 -20.28 -7.94 4.83
N GLU A 45 -21.23 -7.05 5.05
CA GLU A 45 -21.01 -5.80 5.79
C GLU A 45 -20.44 -6.02 7.20
N ALA A 46 -20.88 -7.06 7.91
CA ALA A 46 -20.38 -7.38 9.24
C ALA A 46 -18.90 -7.80 9.20
N ALA A 47 -18.52 -8.62 8.22
CA ALA A 47 -17.12 -9.01 8.02
C ALA A 47 -16.24 -7.82 7.63
N VAL A 48 -16.73 -6.92 6.77
CA VAL A 48 -16.03 -5.69 6.39
C VAL A 48 -15.80 -4.78 7.61
N ARG A 49 -16.78 -4.62 8.51
CA ARG A 49 -16.64 -3.84 9.75
C ARG A 49 -15.56 -4.40 10.66
N ARG A 50 -15.40 -5.72 10.75
CA ARG A 50 -14.30 -6.36 11.49
C ARG A 50 -12.91 -5.97 10.99
N ILE A 51 -12.74 -5.64 9.70
CA ILE A 51 -11.45 -5.11 9.18
C ILE A 51 -11.09 -3.80 9.90
N PHE A 52 -12.04 -2.88 10.02
CA PHE A 52 -11.82 -1.60 10.70
C PHE A 52 -11.49 -1.79 12.18
N GLU A 53 -12.19 -2.71 12.86
CA GLU A 53 -11.95 -3.05 14.26
C GLU A 53 -10.56 -3.66 14.47
N ALA A 54 -10.21 -4.71 13.71
CA ALA A 54 -8.92 -5.39 13.83
C ALA A 54 -7.74 -4.45 13.59
N LYS A 55 -7.87 -3.51 12.65
CA LYS A 55 -6.83 -2.52 12.33
C LYS A 55 -6.81 -1.32 13.27
N GLY A 56 -7.88 -1.01 13.99
CA GLY A 56 -8.09 0.30 14.60
C GLY A 56 -8.18 1.40 13.53
N ARG A 57 -8.82 1.11 12.38
CA ARG A 57 -8.92 2.01 11.24
C ARG A 57 -10.13 2.91 11.36
N PRO A 58 -10.02 4.23 11.08
CA PRO A 58 -11.18 5.11 10.96
C PRO A 58 -12.14 4.65 9.84
N GLN A 59 -13.45 4.70 10.13
CA GLN A 59 -14.50 4.23 9.20
C GLN A 59 -14.83 5.22 8.06
N ASP A 60 -14.06 6.29 7.90
CA ASP A 60 -14.17 7.26 6.81
C ASP A 60 -13.18 7.00 5.66
N ASN A 61 -12.40 5.91 5.71
CA ASN A 61 -11.34 5.60 4.77
C ASN A 61 -11.69 4.32 3.99
N PRO A 62 -12.20 4.43 2.74
CA PRO A 62 -12.78 3.31 1.99
C PRO A 62 -11.78 2.17 1.75
N LEU A 63 -12.32 1.01 1.36
CA LEU A 63 -11.56 -0.20 1.06
C LEU A 63 -11.54 -0.46 -0.45
N ILE A 64 -10.67 -1.38 -0.87
CA ILE A 64 -10.55 -1.83 -2.26
C ILE A 64 -11.12 -3.25 -2.35
N LEU A 65 -12.00 -3.49 -3.32
CA LEU A 65 -12.46 -4.82 -3.69
C LEU A 65 -11.42 -5.50 -4.58
N HIS A 66 -10.95 -6.66 -4.17
CA HIS A 66 -10.08 -7.50 -4.97
C HIS A 66 -10.92 -8.55 -5.70
N VAL A 67 -10.71 -8.65 -7.01
CA VAL A 67 -11.42 -9.55 -7.92
C VAL A 67 -10.43 -10.46 -8.64
N PRO A 68 -10.83 -11.67 -9.08
CA PRO A 68 -9.90 -12.60 -9.70
C PRO A 68 -9.67 -12.34 -11.20
N GLU A 69 -10.51 -11.51 -11.82
CA GLU A 69 -10.48 -11.21 -13.27
C GLU A 69 -11.34 -9.98 -13.61
N ALA A 70 -11.06 -9.36 -14.75
CA ALA A 70 -11.68 -8.09 -15.15
C ALA A 70 -13.20 -8.18 -15.40
N VAL A 71 -13.71 -9.34 -15.81
CA VAL A 71 -15.16 -9.53 -16.05
C VAL A 71 -16.00 -9.32 -14.79
N TRP A 72 -15.42 -9.45 -13.60
CA TRP A 72 -16.12 -9.17 -12.34
C TRP A 72 -16.42 -7.68 -12.13
N LEU A 73 -15.81 -6.77 -12.89
CA LEU A 73 -16.19 -5.35 -12.86
C LEU A 73 -17.69 -5.17 -13.11
N ASP A 74 -18.26 -5.91 -14.06
CA ASP A 74 -19.69 -5.81 -14.42
C ASP A 74 -20.65 -6.22 -13.27
N ARG A 75 -20.13 -6.95 -12.27
CA ARG A 75 -20.91 -7.37 -11.09
C ARG A 75 -20.99 -6.28 -10.03
N TYR A 76 -19.98 -5.40 -9.93
CA TYR A 76 -19.83 -4.46 -8.81
C TYR A 76 -19.79 -2.99 -9.23
N CYS A 77 -19.60 -2.72 -10.52
CA CYS A 77 -19.48 -1.36 -11.04
C CYS A 77 -20.59 -1.03 -12.05
N LEU A 78 -20.91 0.26 -12.14
CA LEU A 78 -21.82 0.86 -13.10
C LEU A 78 -21.04 1.76 -14.06
N ASP A 79 -21.60 2.01 -15.25
CA ASP A 79 -21.09 2.98 -16.22
C ASP A 79 -19.57 2.83 -16.45
N ILE A 80 -19.08 1.59 -16.62
CA ILE A 80 -17.66 1.28 -16.76
C ILE A 80 -17.15 1.88 -18.07
N PRO A 81 -16.26 2.90 -18.02
CA PRO A 81 -15.74 3.53 -19.24
C PRO A 81 -14.84 2.57 -20.03
N ALA A 82 -14.69 2.80 -21.34
CA ALA A 82 -13.85 1.98 -22.20
C ALA A 82 -12.39 1.95 -21.72
N GLU A 83 -11.89 3.08 -21.24
CA GLU A 83 -10.55 3.26 -20.69
C GLU A 83 -10.31 2.30 -19.50
N ALA A 84 -11.31 2.05 -18.65
CA ALA A 84 -11.17 1.09 -17.54
C ALA A 84 -10.98 -0.34 -18.05
N ARG A 85 -11.64 -0.72 -19.13
CA ARG A 85 -11.48 -2.03 -19.77
C ARG A 85 -10.12 -2.18 -20.43
N ASP A 86 -9.66 -1.13 -21.12
CA ASP A 86 -8.35 -1.09 -21.76
C ASP A 86 -7.22 -1.16 -20.72
N LEU A 87 -7.34 -0.44 -19.61
CA LEU A 87 -6.40 -0.51 -18.50
C LEU A 87 -6.39 -1.89 -17.84
N ALA A 88 -7.56 -2.49 -17.61
CA ALA A 88 -7.66 -3.84 -17.06
C ALA A 88 -7.02 -4.88 -18.01
N ALA A 89 -7.24 -4.77 -19.32
CA ALA A 89 -6.65 -5.67 -20.30
C ALA A 89 -5.10 -5.59 -20.35
N ARG A 90 -4.52 -4.43 -20.03
CA ARG A 90 -3.07 -4.20 -20.09
C ARG A 90 -2.36 -4.44 -18.76
N PHE A 91 -3.01 -4.09 -17.62
CA PHE A 91 -2.36 -3.99 -16.32
C PHE A 91 -2.97 -4.91 -15.24
N TRP A 92 -3.97 -5.73 -15.57
CA TRP A 92 -4.51 -6.74 -14.68
C TRP A 92 -4.24 -8.16 -15.22
N PRO A 93 -3.84 -9.08 -14.34
CA PRO A 93 -3.53 -8.89 -12.91
C PRO A 93 -2.36 -7.94 -12.71
N GLY A 94 -2.41 -7.09 -11.63
CA GLY A 94 -1.32 -6.16 -11.35
C GLY A 94 -1.63 -5.05 -10.35
N PRO A 95 -0.65 -4.14 -10.16
CA PRO A 95 -0.69 -3.14 -9.09
C PRO A 95 -1.49 -1.88 -9.46
N LEU A 96 -2.63 -2.02 -10.15
CA LEU A 96 -3.54 -0.96 -10.52
C LEU A 96 -4.90 -1.14 -9.82
N THR A 97 -5.33 -0.11 -9.10
CA THR A 97 -6.70 0.03 -8.58
C THR A 97 -7.42 1.12 -9.36
N MET A 98 -8.60 0.82 -9.86
CA MET A 98 -9.49 1.78 -10.52
C MET A 98 -10.64 2.14 -9.62
N ILE A 99 -10.92 3.44 -9.45
CA ILE A 99 -12.13 3.93 -8.78
C ILE A 99 -13.21 4.09 -9.86
N LEU A 100 -14.35 3.41 -9.64
CA LEU A 100 -15.49 3.37 -10.54
C LEU A 100 -16.79 3.61 -9.76
N LYS A 101 -17.89 3.93 -10.43
CA LYS A 101 -19.22 4.00 -9.81
C LYS A 101 -19.63 2.63 -9.32
N ARG A 102 -20.07 2.52 -8.06
CA ARG A 102 -20.49 1.24 -7.46
C ARG A 102 -21.92 0.83 -7.84
N ARG A 103 -22.17 -0.48 -7.84
CA ARG A 103 -23.53 -1.01 -7.77
C ARG A 103 -24.01 -1.08 -6.33
N GLU A 104 -25.32 -1.08 -6.11
CA GLU A 104 -25.94 -1.17 -4.78
C GLU A 104 -25.57 -2.44 -4.00
N ILE A 105 -25.19 -3.52 -4.70
CA ILE A 105 -24.73 -4.75 -4.08
C ILE A 105 -23.44 -4.58 -3.23
N VAL A 106 -22.66 -3.51 -3.50
CA VAL A 106 -21.46 -3.19 -2.73
C VAL A 106 -21.87 -2.45 -1.46
N PRO A 107 -21.61 -3.01 -0.26
CA PRO A 107 -22.05 -2.40 1.00
C PRO A 107 -21.39 -1.05 1.27
N ASP A 108 -22.10 -0.17 1.96
CA ASP A 108 -21.59 1.14 2.40
C ASP A 108 -20.35 1.02 3.28
N ALA A 109 -20.22 -0.05 4.05
CA ALA A 109 -19.02 -0.30 4.85
C ALA A 109 -17.73 -0.41 4.01
N VAL A 110 -17.80 -0.87 2.74
CA VAL A 110 -16.66 -0.92 1.83
C VAL A 110 -16.29 0.47 1.33
N THR A 111 -17.29 1.26 0.97
CA THR A 111 -17.11 2.58 0.33
C THR A 111 -17.14 3.73 1.31
N CYS A 112 -17.44 3.47 2.59
CA CYS A 112 -17.68 4.49 3.62
C CYS A 112 -18.78 5.48 3.18
N GLY A 113 -19.81 4.99 2.44
CA GLY A 113 -20.94 5.78 1.94
C GLY A 113 -20.62 6.60 0.68
N LEU A 114 -19.51 6.34 0.00
CA LEU A 114 -19.24 6.93 -1.32
C LEU A 114 -20.00 6.17 -2.40
N GLU A 115 -20.41 6.89 -3.47
CA GLU A 115 -21.03 6.32 -4.68
C GLU A 115 -20.02 5.61 -5.60
N THR A 116 -18.79 5.50 -5.15
CA THR A 116 -17.66 4.92 -5.90
C THR A 116 -16.99 3.82 -5.12
N VAL A 117 -16.39 2.86 -5.83
CA VAL A 117 -15.63 1.75 -5.25
C VAL A 117 -14.30 1.58 -5.97
N GLY A 118 -13.25 1.30 -5.21
CA GLY A 118 -11.97 0.87 -5.75
C GLY A 118 -11.98 -0.63 -6.05
N VAL A 119 -11.60 -1.01 -7.27
CA VAL A 119 -11.51 -2.42 -7.69
C VAL A 119 -10.12 -2.71 -8.23
N ARG A 120 -9.60 -3.90 -7.92
CA ARG A 120 -8.26 -4.36 -8.35
C ARG A 120 -8.27 -5.87 -8.60
N CYS A 121 -7.49 -6.31 -9.58
CA CYS A 121 -7.13 -7.72 -9.76
C CYS A 121 -5.64 -7.88 -9.39
N PRO A 122 -5.29 -8.46 -8.22
CA PRO A 122 -3.89 -8.57 -7.77
C PRO A 122 -3.11 -9.61 -8.56
N ASP A 123 -1.82 -9.38 -8.80
CA ASP A 123 -0.94 -10.35 -9.46
C ASP A 123 -0.22 -11.23 -8.44
N HIS A 124 -1.00 -12.09 -7.77
CA HIS A 124 -0.43 -13.08 -6.86
C HIS A 124 -1.23 -14.39 -6.90
N PRO A 125 -0.59 -15.54 -7.22
CA PRO A 125 -1.29 -16.78 -7.44
C PRO A 125 -2.11 -17.24 -6.22
N ALA A 126 -1.60 -17.08 -5.00
CA ALA A 126 -2.33 -17.44 -3.79
C ALA A 126 -3.57 -16.55 -3.57
N ALA A 127 -3.45 -15.23 -3.77
CA ALA A 127 -4.59 -14.31 -3.66
C ALA A 127 -5.67 -14.66 -4.67
N LEU A 128 -5.30 -14.83 -5.94
CA LEU A 128 -6.25 -15.20 -7.00
C LEU A 128 -6.94 -16.54 -6.72
N ALA A 129 -6.20 -17.55 -6.24
CA ALA A 129 -6.76 -18.84 -5.88
C ALA A 129 -7.78 -18.71 -4.73
N VAL A 130 -7.46 -17.95 -3.69
CA VAL A 130 -8.37 -17.71 -2.56
C VAL A 130 -9.63 -16.97 -3.00
N ILE A 131 -9.49 -15.88 -3.80
CA ILE A 131 -10.63 -15.10 -4.27
C ILE A 131 -11.56 -15.94 -5.16
N ARG A 132 -10.98 -16.77 -6.07
CA ARG A 132 -11.76 -17.70 -6.90
C ARG A 132 -12.49 -18.74 -6.06
N ALA A 133 -11.79 -19.36 -5.09
CA ALA A 133 -12.39 -20.35 -4.20
C ALA A 133 -13.47 -19.74 -3.29
N ALA A 134 -13.31 -18.51 -2.85
CA ALA A 134 -14.31 -17.81 -2.06
C ALA A 134 -15.58 -17.48 -2.87
N GLY A 135 -15.47 -17.23 -4.17
CA GLY A 135 -16.59 -16.92 -5.06
C GLY A 135 -17.19 -15.53 -4.82
N VAL A 136 -16.56 -14.69 -3.97
CA VAL A 136 -16.97 -13.34 -3.60
C VAL A 136 -15.79 -12.38 -3.78
N PRO A 137 -16.03 -11.07 -4.00
CA PRO A 137 -14.94 -10.09 -4.03
C PRO A 137 -14.38 -9.93 -2.61
N VAL A 138 -13.08 -9.79 -2.49
CA VAL A 138 -12.44 -9.63 -1.19
C VAL A 138 -12.13 -8.15 -0.93
N ALA A 139 -12.79 -7.56 0.06
CA ALA A 139 -12.43 -6.23 0.54
C ALA A 139 -11.13 -6.32 1.34
N ALA A 140 -10.06 -5.65 0.86
CA ALA A 140 -8.77 -5.73 1.53
C ALA A 140 -7.99 -4.41 1.47
N PRO A 141 -7.83 -3.70 2.60
CA PRO A 141 -6.77 -2.72 2.80
C PRO A 141 -5.44 -3.43 3.09
N SER A 142 -4.32 -2.69 3.17
CA SER A 142 -3.06 -3.23 3.70
C SER A 142 -3.25 -3.85 5.09
N GLY A 143 -2.52 -4.91 5.42
CA GLY A 143 -2.77 -5.71 6.63
C GLY A 143 -2.14 -5.20 7.93
N ASN A 144 -1.58 -3.99 7.96
CA ASN A 144 -0.99 -3.39 9.17
C ASN A 144 -2.03 -2.83 10.14
N ARG A 145 -1.67 -2.68 11.41
CA ARG A 145 -2.37 -1.77 12.33
C ARG A 145 -2.37 -0.37 11.76
N SER A 146 -3.49 0.37 11.92
CA SER A 146 -3.62 1.71 11.32
C SER A 146 -2.46 2.62 11.71
N GLY A 147 -1.89 3.31 10.74
CA GLY A 147 -0.74 4.21 10.90
C GLY A 147 0.64 3.57 10.75
N ARG A 148 0.80 2.26 10.99
CA ARG A 148 2.09 1.54 10.85
C ARG A 148 2.46 1.30 9.38
N PRO A 149 3.74 1.03 9.07
CA PRO A 149 4.16 0.65 7.72
C PRO A 149 3.46 -0.62 7.21
N SER A 150 3.16 -0.70 5.92
CA SER A 150 2.44 -1.84 5.35
C SER A 150 3.26 -3.14 5.44
N PRO A 151 2.61 -4.30 5.66
CA PRO A 151 3.31 -5.59 5.74
C PRO A 151 3.69 -6.07 4.34
N THR A 152 4.94 -6.52 4.17
CA THR A 152 5.49 -7.05 2.90
C THR A 152 5.81 -8.53 2.96
N CYS A 153 5.56 -9.17 4.11
CA CYS A 153 5.68 -10.62 4.31
C CYS A 153 4.71 -11.10 5.40
N ALA A 154 4.52 -12.42 5.50
CA ALA A 154 3.62 -13.02 6.50
C ALA A 154 4.05 -12.71 7.94
N ALA A 155 5.34 -12.60 8.22
CA ALA A 155 5.86 -12.24 9.54
C ALA A 155 5.38 -10.85 9.98
N HIS A 156 5.45 -9.84 9.10
CA HIS A 156 4.93 -8.51 9.38
C HIS A 156 3.40 -8.51 9.61
N MET A 157 2.68 -9.38 8.89
CA MET A 157 1.24 -9.52 9.06
C MET A 157 0.92 -10.10 10.44
N LEU A 158 1.64 -11.15 10.88
CA LEU A 158 1.47 -11.75 12.20
C LEU A 158 1.87 -10.79 13.32
N GLU A 159 2.95 -10.01 13.16
CA GLU A 159 3.35 -8.99 14.13
C GLU A 159 2.20 -8.01 14.45
N ASP A 160 1.42 -7.63 13.44
CA ASP A 160 0.33 -6.66 13.60
C ASP A 160 -1.03 -7.31 13.96
N MET A 161 -1.29 -8.55 13.53
CA MET A 161 -2.63 -9.13 13.51
C MET A 161 -2.79 -10.44 14.28
N ASP A 162 -1.70 -11.00 14.88
CA ASP A 162 -1.85 -12.23 15.66
C ASP A 162 -2.87 -12.07 16.80
N GLY A 163 -3.76 -13.03 16.93
CA GLY A 163 -4.85 -13.03 17.89
C GLY A 163 -6.07 -12.18 17.49
N LEU A 164 -6.00 -11.38 16.43
CA LEU A 164 -7.07 -10.48 15.98
C LEU A 164 -7.83 -11.01 14.77
N ILE A 165 -7.22 -11.92 14.00
CA ILE A 165 -7.77 -12.48 12.76
C ILE A 165 -7.65 -14.01 12.74
N GLU A 166 -8.44 -14.67 11.91
CA GLU A 166 -8.51 -16.13 11.86
C GLU A 166 -7.25 -16.74 11.25
N ALA A 167 -6.74 -16.21 10.13
CA ALA A 167 -5.59 -16.78 9.45
C ALA A 167 -4.74 -15.76 8.67
N VAL A 168 -3.51 -16.15 8.37
CA VAL A 168 -2.63 -15.52 7.38
C VAL A 168 -2.20 -16.59 6.37
N VAL A 169 -2.35 -16.31 5.09
CA VAL A 169 -1.78 -17.12 4.00
C VAL A 169 -0.36 -16.65 3.75
N ASP A 170 0.61 -17.56 3.93
CA ASP A 170 2.01 -17.27 3.64
C ASP A 170 2.32 -17.55 2.17
N GLY A 171 2.44 -16.48 1.38
CA GLY A 171 2.82 -16.52 -0.04
C GLY A 171 4.25 -16.03 -0.31
N GLY A 172 5.05 -15.86 0.74
CA GLY A 172 6.39 -15.28 0.63
C GLY A 172 6.40 -13.75 0.61
N PRO A 173 7.56 -13.13 0.36
CA PRO A 173 7.71 -11.68 0.31
C PRO A 173 7.04 -11.08 -0.93
N CYS A 174 6.55 -9.84 -0.80
CA CYS A 174 5.96 -9.09 -1.92
C CYS A 174 7.01 -8.65 -2.94
N GLY A 175 6.71 -8.82 -4.23
CA GLY A 175 7.64 -8.49 -5.32
C GLY A 175 7.76 -6.99 -5.61
N VAL A 176 6.71 -6.19 -5.33
CA VAL A 176 6.67 -4.73 -5.58
C VAL A 176 6.99 -3.94 -4.31
N GLY A 177 6.39 -4.31 -3.16
CA GLY A 177 6.71 -3.74 -1.85
C GLY A 177 5.99 -2.44 -1.49
N VAL A 178 5.38 -1.74 -2.43
CA VAL A 178 4.50 -0.58 -2.20
C VAL A 178 3.11 -0.88 -2.71
N GLU A 179 2.08 -0.21 -2.18
CA GLU A 179 0.69 -0.46 -2.55
C GLU A 179 0.41 -0.13 -4.03
N SER A 180 -0.76 -0.56 -4.50
CA SER A 180 -1.24 -0.29 -5.87
C SER A 180 -1.36 1.21 -6.16
N THR A 181 -1.14 1.57 -7.41
CA THR A 181 -1.50 2.87 -7.98
C THR A 181 -3.01 2.98 -8.02
N ILE A 182 -3.57 4.12 -7.59
CA ILE A 182 -5.03 4.36 -7.58
C ILE A 182 -5.37 5.45 -8.57
N LEU A 183 -6.18 5.09 -9.57
CA LEU A 183 -6.67 5.97 -10.61
C LEU A 183 -8.19 6.14 -10.51
N ASP A 184 -8.66 7.37 -10.39
CA ASP A 184 -10.08 7.71 -10.42
C ASP A 184 -10.54 7.95 -11.87
N LEU A 185 -11.50 7.15 -12.33
CA LEU A 185 -12.09 7.20 -13.68
C LEU A 185 -13.52 7.69 -13.65
N THR A 186 -13.99 8.27 -12.55
CA THR A 186 -15.39 8.73 -12.41
C THR A 186 -15.61 10.18 -12.82
N GLY A 187 -14.55 10.94 -13.04
CA GLY A 187 -14.61 12.34 -13.52
C GLY A 187 -14.45 12.45 -15.03
N GLU A 188 -14.48 13.68 -15.54
CA GLU A 188 -14.26 13.98 -16.96
C GLU A 188 -12.85 13.61 -17.45
N ARG A 189 -11.87 13.62 -16.54
CA ARG A 189 -10.48 13.24 -16.82
C ARG A 189 -9.98 12.27 -15.77
N PRO A 190 -9.15 11.29 -16.16
CA PRO A 190 -8.49 10.40 -15.22
C PRO A 190 -7.66 11.18 -14.18
N ARG A 191 -7.72 10.75 -12.91
CA ARG A 191 -7.01 11.41 -11.81
C ARG A 191 -6.24 10.39 -10.97
N LEU A 192 -4.94 10.60 -10.83
CA LEU A 192 -4.09 9.83 -9.92
C LEU A 192 -4.36 10.26 -8.48
N LEU A 193 -4.93 9.37 -7.68
CA LEU A 193 -5.20 9.60 -6.24
C LEU A 193 -4.05 9.12 -5.35
N ARG A 194 -3.31 8.10 -5.79
CA ARG A 194 -2.16 7.55 -5.07
C ARG A 194 -1.16 6.93 -6.04
N PRO A 195 0.10 7.38 -6.06
CA PRO A 195 1.16 6.68 -6.77
C PRO A 195 1.45 5.34 -6.09
N GLY A 196 1.83 4.32 -6.86
CA GLY A 196 2.06 2.97 -6.37
C GLY A 196 2.89 2.13 -7.31
N GLY A 197 2.69 0.81 -7.28
CA GLY A 197 3.49 -0.15 -8.03
C GLY A 197 3.42 -0.04 -9.55
N LEU A 198 2.42 0.66 -10.11
CA LEU A 198 2.36 1.00 -11.54
C LEU A 198 2.75 2.47 -11.72
N PRO A 199 3.84 2.79 -12.44
CA PRO A 199 4.26 4.16 -12.70
C PRO A 199 3.20 5.01 -13.42
N LEU A 200 3.16 6.32 -13.12
CA LEU A 200 2.24 7.26 -13.78
C LEU A 200 2.46 7.30 -15.28
N GLU A 201 3.71 7.29 -15.71
CA GLU A 201 4.12 7.34 -17.12
C GLU A 201 3.56 6.15 -17.92
N ALA A 202 3.42 4.97 -17.31
CA ALA A 202 2.81 3.81 -17.95
C ALA A 202 1.29 4.00 -18.18
N LEU A 203 0.62 4.70 -17.27
CA LEU A 203 -0.79 5.05 -17.42
C LEU A 203 -0.98 6.16 -18.46
N GLU A 204 -0.12 7.18 -18.46
CA GLU A 204 -0.14 8.28 -19.42
C GLU A 204 0.13 7.83 -20.85
N ALA A 205 0.96 6.78 -21.03
CA ALA A 205 1.17 6.16 -22.32
C ALA A 205 -0.10 5.54 -22.94
N VAL A 206 -1.10 5.22 -22.11
CA VAL A 206 -2.38 4.65 -22.56
C VAL A 206 -3.48 5.70 -22.65
N LEU A 207 -3.56 6.59 -21.66
CA LEU A 207 -4.68 7.52 -21.47
C LEU A 207 -4.37 8.96 -21.90
N GLY A 208 -3.10 9.26 -22.19
CA GLY A 208 -2.64 10.64 -22.33
C GLY A 208 -2.51 11.32 -20.96
N GLN A 209 -2.80 12.62 -20.91
CA GLN A 209 -2.63 13.42 -19.71
C GLN A 209 -3.52 13.00 -18.54
N ILE A 210 -2.91 12.72 -17.40
CA ILE A 210 -3.56 12.36 -16.14
C ILE A 210 -3.38 13.50 -15.13
N THR A 211 -4.47 13.88 -14.47
CA THR A 211 -4.40 14.88 -13.38
C THR A 211 -3.86 14.21 -12.11
N VAL A 212 -2.83 14.76 -11.49
CA VAL A 212 -2.35 14.31 -10.18
C VAL A 212 -3.12 15.03 -9.08
N ASP A 213 -3.73 14.26 -8.17
CA ASP A 213 -4.45 14.84 -7.04
C ASP A 213 -3.46 15.48 -6.06
N ARG A 214 -3.83 16.63 -5.47
CA ARG A 214 -2.95 17.34 -4.53
C ARG A 214 -2.62 16.52 -3.28
N ALA A 215 -3.47 15.58 -2.87
CA ALA A 215 -3.19 14.69 -1.74
C ALA A 215 -2.00 13.73 -1.97
N VAL A 216 -1.45 13.68 -3.19
CA VAL A 216 -0.20 12.98 -3.52
C VAL A 216 1.00 13.73 -2.93
N THR A 217 1.00 15.06 -3.00
CA THR A 217 2.15 15.92 -2.65
C THR A 217 1.96 16.71 -1.35
N SER A 218 0.72 16.82 -0.86
CA SER A 218 0.41 17.61 0.34
C SER A 218 -0.68 16.94 1.19
N PRO A 219 -0.81 17.27 2.48
CA PRO A 219 -1.89 16.78 3.32
C PRO A 219 -3.27 17.17 2.78
N LEU A 220 -4.29 16.31 2.98
CA LEU A 220 -5.68 16.68 2.75
C LEU A 220 -6.10 17.84 3.65
N ALA A 221 -6.94 18.73 3.13
CA ALA A 221 -7.49 19.81 3.94
C ALA A 221 -8.38 19.30 5.08
N ALA A 222 -8.50 20.07 6.15
CA ALA A 222 -9.39 19.74 7.25
C ALA A 222 -10.85 19.64 6.74
N GLY A 223 -11.53 18.52 7.09
CA GLY A 223 -12.91 18.25 6.67
C GLY A 223 -13.04 17.58 5.28
N GLU A 224 -11.99 17.48 4.50
CA GLU A 224 -12.05 16.78 3.21
C GLU A 224 -12.14 15.26 3.39
N ARG A 225 -13.09 14.62 2.68
CA ARG A 225 -13.27 13.16 2.72
C ARG A 225 -12.28 12.47 1.78
N PRO A 226 -11.58 11.42 2.24
CA PRO A 226 -10.70 10.65 1.35
C PRO A 226 -11.55 9.86 0.34
N ARG A 227 -11.16 9.93 -0.92
CA ARG A 227 -11.80 9.17 -2.02
C ARG A 227 -11.16 7.78 -2.20
N ALA A 228 -9.99 7.57 -1.61
CA ALA A 228 -9.22 6.34 -1.71
C ALA A 228 -8.36 6.11 -0.46
N PRO A 229 -7.92 4.85 -0.20
CA PRO A 229 -7.02 4.54 0.90
C PRO A 229 -5.69 5.30 0.81
N GLY A 230 -5.18 5.79 1.95
CA GLY A 230 -3.87 6.44 2.04
C GLY A 230 -3.85 7.93 1.68
N MET A 231 -5.00 8.58 1.44
CA MET A 231 -5.06 10.02 1.17
C MET A 231 -5.03 10.86 2.45
N LYS A 232 -5.71 10.43 3.52
CA LYS A 232 -5.86 11.15 4.80
C LYS A 232 -5.01 10.47 5.87
N TYR A 233 -4.72 11.16 6.95
CA TYR A 233 -3.95 10.71 8.11
C TYR A 233 -2.44 10.54 7.87
N ARG A 234 -1.66 10.55 8.96
CA ARG A 234 -0.28 10.12 8.97
C ARG A 234 -0.27 8.61 8.78
N HIS A 235 0.36 8.14 7.71
CA HIS A 235 0.45 6.73 7.33
C HIS A 235 1.90 6.27 7.32
N TYR A 236 2.08 4.95 7.48
CA TYR A 236 3.39 4.29 7.32
C TYR A 236 4.44 4.71 8.34
N ALA A 237 4.01 5.34 9.44
CA ALA A 237 4.93 5.91 10.41
C ALA A 237 5.46 4.82 11.38
N PRO A 238 6.80 4.71 11.53
CA PRO A 238 7.39 4.02 12.67
C PRO A 238 7.15 4.82 13.95
N LYS A 239 7.53 4.25 15.09
CA LYS A 239 7.37 4.92 16.40
C LYS A 239 8.19 6.21 16.48
N ALA A 240 9.44 6.17 16.02
CA ALA A 240 10.30 7.33 15.99
C ALA A 240 9.89 8.31 14.86
N PRO A 241 10.03 9.64 15.09
CA PRO A 241 9.74 10.63 14.06
C PRO A 241 10.72 10.49 12.88
N VAL A 242 10.20 10.68 11.66
CA VAL A 242 10.96 10.62 10.41
C VAL A 242 11.11 12.03 9.85
N THR A 243 12.31 12.37 9.39
CA THR A 243 12.61 13.54 8.56
C THR A 243 13.11 13.07 7.20
N VAL A 244 12.44 13.49 6.15
CA VAL A 244 12.85 13.19 4.76
C VAL A 244 13.78 14.28 4.28
N VAL A 245 14.91 13.88 3.66
CA VAL A 245 15.85 14.81 3.03
C VAL A 245 15.81 14.57 1.53
N THR A 246 15.48 15.63 0.77
CA THR A 246 15.40 15.61 -0.70
C THR A 246 16.50 16.44 -1.33
N GLY A 247 17.02 16.02 -2.47
CA GLY A 247 18.12 16.63 -3.20
C GLY A 247 19.06 15.59 -3.79
N ALA A 248 20.22 16.01 -4.28
CA ALA A 248 21.22 15.09 -4.80
C ALA A 248 21.72 14.10 -3.71
N GLY A 249 21.96 12.85 -4.08
CA GLY A 249 22.29 11.79 -3.12
C GLY A 249 23.47 12.10 -2.22
N ALA A 250 24.55 12.68 -2.77
CA ALA A 250 25.74 13.05 -1.97
C ALA A 250 25.45 14.19 -0.98
N ASP A 251 24.65 15.18 -1.39
CA ASP A 251 24.33 16.32 -0.53
C ASP A 251 23.37 15.92 0.59
N THR A 252 22.38 15.08 0.29
CA THR A 252 21.47 14.51 1.30
C THR A 252 22.22 13.63 2.30
N ALA A 253 23.19 12.83 1.86
CA ALA A 253 24.03 12.03 2.76
C ALA A 253 24.87 12.91 3.68
N ARG A 254 25.48 13.97 3.15
CA ARG A 254 26.26 14.94 3.94
C ARG A 254 25.38 15.65 4.96
N TYR A 255 24.22 16.16 4.54
CA TYR A 255 23.28 16.80 5.46
C TYR A 255 22.88 15.87 6.61
N ILE A 256 22.55 14.61 6.29
CA ILE A 256 22.18 13.61 7.30
C ILE A 256 23.34 13.36 8.26
N LEU A 257 24.58 13.19 7.75
CA LEU A 257 25.77 12.98 8.58
C LEU A 257 26.00 14.13 9.56
N ASP A 258 25.81 15.37 9.13
CA ASP A 258 26.01 16.58 9.95
C ASP A 258 24.92 16.72 11.05
N HIS A 259 23.76 16.08 10.90
CA HIS A 259 22.63 16.18 11.84
C HIS A 259 22.33 14.88 12.60
N ALA A 260 22.90 13.76 12.19
CA ALA A 260 22.71 12.46 12.83
C ALA A 260 23.73 12.25 13.97
N GLY A 261 23.31 11.44 14.95
CA GLY A 261 24.17 11.08 16.08
C GLY A 261 23.75 9.74 16.70
N PRO A 262 24.30 9.37 17.83
CA PRO A 262 23.91 8.15 18.55
C PRO A 262 22.41 8.11 18.79
N GLY A 263 21.77 6.96 18.49
CA GLY A 263 20.31 6.79 18.59
C GLY A 263 19.54 7.31 17.38
N THR A 264 20.19 7.70 16.28
CA THR A 264 19.55 8.03 15.02
C THR A 264 19.43 6.82 14.11
N GLY A 265 18.23 6.60 13.54
CA GLY A 265 17.98 5.67 12.44
C GLY A 265 18.20 6.35 11.10
N ILE A 266 18.79 5.65 10.13
CA ILE A 266 19.05 6.19 8.80
C ILE A 266 18.46 5.25 7.74
N ILE A 267 17.61 5.78 6.87
CA ILE A 267 17.21 5.15 5.60
C ILE A 267 18.03 5.84 4.51
N CYS A 268 18.85 5.09 3.80
CA CYS A 268 19.74 5.64 2.77
C CYS A 268 19.79 4.76 1.53
N PHE A 269 20.38 5.29 0.47
CA PHE A 269 20.78 4.49 -0.69
C PHE A 269 22.03 3.67 -0.35
N ASP A 270 22.21 2.53 -1.04
CA ASP A 270 23.29 1.58 -0.78
C ASP A 270 24.68 2.23 -0.87
N GLU A 271 24.85 3.23 -1.75
CA GLU A 271 26.10 3.98 -1.97
C GLU A 271 26.56 4.72 -0.70
N TYR A 272 25.64 4.98 0.24
CA TYR A 272 25.91 5.77 1.45
C TYR A 272 25.81 4.94 2.74
N ALA A 273 25.66 3.62 2.64
CA ALA A 273 25.44 2.76 3.81
C ALA A 273 26.53 2.89 4.89
N ASP A 274 27.78 3.05 4.48
CA ASP A 274 28.93 3.17 5.38
C ASP A 274 29.22 4.61 5.83
N SER A 275 28.42 5.58 5.40
CA SER A 275 28.67 7.01 5.66
C SER A 275 28.22 7.48 7.04
N PHE A 276 27.53 6.64 7.85
CA PHE A 276 26.86 7.06 9.09
C PHE A 276 27.35 6.27 10.32
N PRO A 277 28.58 6.49 10.78
CA PRO A 277 29.13 5.74 11.90
C PRO A 277 28.33 5.95 13.20
N GLY A 278 28.05 4.86 13.91
CA GLY A 278 27.31 4.90 15.18
C GLY A 278 25.79 5.05 15.05
N CYS A 279 25.24 5.13 13.83
CA CYS A 279 23.80 5.18 13.55
C CYS A 279 23.24 3.78 13.21
N ALA A 280 21.94 3.62 13.37
CA ALA A 280 21.21 2.41 12.92
C ALA A 280 20.84 2.56 11.43
N VAL A 281 21.71 2.09 10.53
CA VAL A 281 21.54 2.27 9.08
C VAL A 281 20.70 1.16 8.46
N ARG A 282 19.80 1.53 7.54
CA ARG A 282 18.94 0.64 6.73
C ARG A 282 19.01 1.07 5.27
N PRO A 283 19.89 0.48 4.48
CA PRO A 283 19.96 0.74 3.04
C PRO A 283 18.73 0.12 2.34
N ILE A 284 18.19 0.86 1.37
CA ILE A 284 16.96 0.47 0.66
C ILE A 284 17.18 0.13 -0.81
N GLY A 285 18.41 0.07 -1.28
CA GLY A 285 18.79 -0.16 -2.68
C GLY A 285 19.62 0.99 -3.24
N ALA A 286 20.25 0.76 -4.39
CA ALA A 286 21.01 1.80 -5.07
C ALA A 286 20.11 2.99 -5.44
N SER A 287 20.70 4.20 -5.53
CA SER A 287 19.95 5.43 -5.85
C SER A 287 19.20 5.37 -7.18
N ALA A 288 19.72 4.61 -8.16
CA ALA A 288 19.10 4.38 -9.46
C ALA A 288 18.09 3.21 -9.47
N ASP A 289 18.03 2.35 -8.44
CA ASP A 289 17.14 1.18 -8.38
C ASP A 289 15.89 1.45 -7.55
N THR A 290 14.95 2.20 -8.13
CA THR A 290 13.68 2.52 -7.48
C THR A 290 12.79 1.29 -7.27
N ALA A 291 13.01 0.18 -7.98
CA ALA A 291 12.29 -1.06 -7.77
C ALA A 291 12.73 -1.75 -6.47
N GLU A 292 14.03 -1.81 -6.21
CA GLU A 292 14.54 -2.33 -4.94
C GLU A 292 14.16 -1.44 -3.77
N GLN A 293 14.21 -0.12 -3.95
CA GLN A 293 13.77 0.84 -2.94
C GLN A 293 12.30 0.62 -2.58
N ALA A 294 11.43 0.39 -3.55
CA ALA A 294 10.02 0.08 -3.33
C ALA A 294 9.84 -1.22 -2.52
N ARG A 295 10.62 -2.26 -2.81
CA ARG A 295 10.57 -3.53 -2.07
C ARG A 295 10.98 -3.37 -0.61
N ARG A 296 11.97 -2.51 -0.31
CA ARG A 296 12.60 -2.42 1.02
C ARG A 296 12.05 -1.31 1.92
N VAL A 297 11.39 -0.28 1.37
CA VAL A 297 11.03 0.92 2.15
C VAL A 297 10.18 0.61 3.39
N PHE A 298 9.21 -0.29 3.30
CA PHE A 298 8.38 -0.63 4.46
C PHE A 298 9.09 -1.53 5.46
N ASP A 299 9.92 -2.46 5.01
CA ASP A 299 10.76 -3.27 5.89
C ASP A 299 11.75 -2.39 6.67
N ALA A 300 12.42 -1.45 5.99
CA ALA A 300 13.30 -0.48 6.62
C ALA A 300 12.57 0.34 7.69
N LEU A 301 11.40 0.91 7.37
CA LEU A 301 10.60 1.67 8.34
C LEU A 301 10.17 0.81 9.55
N ARG A 302 9.74 -0.47 9.33
CA ARG A 302 9.35 -1.38 10.40
C ARG A 302 10.51 -1.75 11.32
N SER A 303 11.69 -1.97 10.76
CA SER A 303 12.86 -2.44 11.51
C SER A 303 13.29 -1.48 12.64
N PHE A 304 12.91 -0.20 12.55
CA PHE A 304 13.20 0.77 13.60
C PHE A 304 12.28 0.65 14.82
N ASP A 305 11.11 0.02 14.70
CA ASP A 305 10.19 -0.18 15.83
C ASP A 305 10.79 -1.08 16.95
N GLY A 306 11.72 -1.95 16.58
CA GLY A 306 12.51 -2.79 17.50
C GLY A 306 13.88 -2.25 17.85
N ALA A 307 14.30 -1.11 17.29
CA ALA A 307 15.60 -0.49 17.54
C ALA A 307 15.47 0.67 18.55
N ALA A 308 16.53 0.91 19.31
CA ALA A 308 16.60 2.02 20.27
C ALA A 308 16.93 3.34 19.52
N VAL A 309 16.05 3.77 18.63
CA VAL A 309 16.20 5.02 17.87
C VAL A 309 15.18 6.07 18.32
N THR A 310 15.63 7.33 18.40
CA THR A 310 14.80 8.48 18.82
C THR A 310 14.37 9.37 17.67
N ALA A 311 15.06 9.30 16.53
CA ALA A 311 14.74 10.01 15.29
C ALA A 311 15.22 9.19 14.09
N ILE A 312 14.62 9.41 12.92
CA ILE A 312 14.99 8.76 11.66
C ILE A 312 15.16 9.84 10.60
N TYR A 313 16.29 9.79 9.88
CA TYR A 313 16.47 10.52 8.63
C TYR A 313 16.34 9.56 7.45
N ALA A 314 15.73 10.04 6.37
CA ALA A 314 15.55 9.26 5.16
C ALA A 314 15.98 10.03 3.91
N GLN A 315 16.92 9.47 3.13
CA GLN A 315 17.14 9.90 1.75
C GLN A 315 15.91 9.57 0.90
N CYS A 316 15.57 10.44 -0.04
CA CYS A 316 14.36 10.32 -0.84
C CYS A 316 14.72 10.21 -2.33
N PRO A 317 14.20 9.22 -3.07
CA PRO A 317 14.38 9.18 -4.52
C PRO A 317 13.63 10.32 -5.22
N PRO A 318 13.97 10.59 -6.50
CA PRO A 318 13.24 11.54 -7.34
C PRO A 318 11.76 11.16 -7.50
N ASP A 319 10.89 12.16 -7.69
CA ASP A 319 9.45 12.01 -7.90
C ASP A 319 9.12 11.56 -9.34
N ALA A 320 9.73 10.44 -9.81
CA ALA A 320 9.53 9.86 -11.13
C ALA A 320 9.46 8.33 -11.07
N GLY A 321 8.72 7.71 -11.98
CA GLY A 321 8.53 6.26 -12.03
C GLY A 321 8.06 5.67 -10.69
N LEU A 322 8.66 4.57 -10.26
CA LEU A 322 8.42 3.99 -8.92
C LEU A 322 8.98 4.87 -7.79
N GLY A 323 9.95 5.73 -8.07
CA GLY A 323 10.49 6.70 -7.11
C GLY A 323 9.42 7.61 -6.54
N LEU A 324 8.44 8.02 -7.35
CA LEU A 324 7.27 8.81 -6.90
C LEU A 324 6.48 8.07 -5.80
N ALA A 325 6.32 6.75 -5.92
CA ALA A 325 5.62 5.96 -4.90
C ALA A 325 6.45 5.85 -3.62
N VAL A 326 7.75 5.56 -3.72
CA VAL A 326 8.67 5.50 -2.56
C VAL A 326 8.71 6.84 -1.84
N ALA A 327 8.93 7.93 -2.57
CA ALA A 327 8.95 9.30 -2.03
C ALA A 327 7.62 9.64 -1.32
N ASN A 328 6.47 9.31 -1.92
CA ASN A 328 5.17 9.51 -1.29
C ASN A 328 5.04 8.75 0.04
N ARG A 329 5.55 7.50 0.14
CA ARG A 329 5.51 6.71 1.38
C ARG A 329 6.39 7.30 2.47
N LEU A 330 7.61 7.71 2.13
CA LEU A 330 8.53 8.37 3.05
C LEU A 330 7.96 9.72 3.54
N LYS A 331 7.49 10.57 2.62
CA LYS A 331 6.89 11.88 2.96
C LYS A 331 5.68 11.72 3.89
N LYS A 332 4.82 10.71 3.67
CA LYS A 332 3.68 10.39 4.55
C LYS A 332 4.10 9.80 5.90
N ALA A 333 5.13 8.96 5.94
CA ALA A 333 5.71 8.47 7.20
C ALA A 333 6.27 9.60 8.05
N ALA A 334 6.87 10.60 7.40
CA ALA A 334 7.40 11.81 8.04
C ALA A 334 6.31 12.82 8.44
N GLY A 335 5.03 12.59 8.04
CA GLY A 335 4.00 13.63 8.21
C GLY A 335 4.33 14.92 7.46
N PHE A 336 5.03 14.81 6.32
CA PHE A 336 5.55 15.88 5.49
C PHE A 336 6.61 16.77 6.17
N GLN A 337 7.33 16.24 7.17
CA GLN A 337 8.55 16.86 7.66
C GLN A 337 9.68 16.62 6.64
N ILE A 338 9.94 17.63 5.82
CA ILE A 338 10.85 17.54 4.68
C ILE A 338 11.91 18.64 4.78
N VAL A 339 13.15 18.26 4.58
CA VAL A 339 14.27 19.17 4.32
C VAL A 339 14.61 19.09 2.85
N ALA A 340 14.34 20.13 2.10
CA ALA A 340 14.70 20.22 0.70
C ALA A 340 16.05 20.93 0.58
N LEU A 341 17.03 20.24 0.02
CA LEU A 341 18.32 20.83 -0.33
C LEU A 341 18.20 21.37 -1.75
N GLU A 342 18.57 22.64 -1.94
CA GLU A 342 18.65 23.23 -3.27
C GLU A 342 19.73 22.48 -4.06
N GLU A 343 19.46 22.20 -5.34
CA GLU A 343 20.51 21.70 -6.23
C GLU A 343 21.61 22.76 -6.27
N GLY A 344 22.83 22.38 -5.86
CA GLY A 344 23.95 23.30 -5.68
C GLY A 344 24.15 24.19 -6.90
N ALA A 345 24.20 25.49 -6.63
CA ALA A 345 24.58 26.50 -7.60
C ALA A 345 26.02 26.32 -8.04
#